data_d3cbf06a1b493980d76ea1a1ca4a89a5
#
_entry.id   d3cbf06a1b493980d76ea1a1ca4a89a5
#
_cell.length_a   1.000
_cell.length_b   1.000
_cell.length_c   1.000
_cell.angle_alpha   90.00
_cell.angle_beta   90.00
_cell.angle_gamma   90.00
#
_symmetry.space_group_name_H-M   'P 1'
#
loop_
_entity.id
_entity.type
_entity.pdbx_description
1 polymer ?
#
loop_
_entity_poly.entity_id
_entity_poly.type
_entity_poly.pdbx_seq_one_letter_code
_entity_poly.pdbx_strand_id
1 'polypeptide(L)'
;MTDRTRPMYEGSGDPARQRTDYYPHWLDNLADDVTMEGSVIDGVVRGAEDVRTVLSYARTLYEHQDFIHIGAYAENDFVEDYTSTVRGEPIANIAVVYRNAEGQTQHLVVNHRPLHAVLLFSRLLGEHFAGTRFAQYFAAPPPDTHHD
;
A
#
# COMPACT_ATOMS: atom_id res chain seq x y z
N MET A 1 9.53 18.10 -18.87
CA MET A 1 10.31 18.41 -17.68
C MET A 1 9.44 18.27 -16.45
N THR A 2 9.87 17.48 -15.49
CA THR A 2 9.11 17.29 -14.24
C THR A 2 9.24 18.54 -13.38
N ASP A 3 8.11 19.11 -12.97
CA ASP A 3 8.09 20.19 -12.00
C ASP A 3 8.41 19.64 -10.60
N ARG A 4 9.59 19.93 -10.12
CA ARG A 4 10.06 19.46 -8.81
C ARG A 4 9.76 20.43 -7.67
N THR A 5 9.01 21.50 -7.95
CA THR A 5 8.55 22.43 -6.91
C THR A 5 7.28 21.97 -6.23
N ARG A 6 6.52 21.06 -6.88
CA ARG A 6 5.30 20.45 -6.32
C ARG A 6 5.67 19.21 -5.51
N PRO A 7 4.90 18.92 -4.45
CA PRO A 7 5.06 17.64 -3.75
C PRO A 7 4.88 16.45 -4.70
N MET A 8 5.79 15.49 -4.64
CA MET A 8 5.72 14.33 -5.54
C MET A 8 4.48 13.48 -5.31
N TYR A 9 3.95 13.44 -4.08
CA TYR A 9 2.78 12.61 -3.78
C TYR A 9 1.51 13.10 -4.49
N GLU A 10 1.49 14.33 -4.99
CA GLU A 10 0.34 14.82 -5.75
C GLU A 10 0.24 14.23 -7.16
N GLY A 11 1.31 13.59 -7.62
CA GLY A 11 1.34 12.95 -8.92
C GLY A 11 1.52 13.91 -10.09
N SER A 12 1.47 13.37 -11.30
CA SER A 12 1.67 14.13 -12.53
C SER A 12 0.45 14.98 -12.93
N GLY A 13 -0.73 14.57 -12.48
CA GLY A 13 -1.98 15.17 -12.94
C GLY A 13 -2.35 14.82 -14.38
N ASP A 14 -1.60 13.93 -15.04
CA ASP A 14 -1.84 13.52 -16.42
C ASP A 14 -2.71 12.26 -16.47
N PRO A 15 -3.99 12.36 -16.94
CA PRO A 15 -4.87 11.20 -17.01
C PRO A 15 -4.33 10.07 -17.89
N ALA A 16 -3.50 10.38 -18.88
CA ALA A 16 -2.92 9.37 -19.77
C ALA A 16 -1.94 8.43 -19.04
N ARG A 17 -1.41 8.85 -17.89
CA ARG A 17 -0.51 8.05 -17.07
C ARG A 17 -1.22 7.26 -15.97
N GLN A 18 -2.49 7.56 -15.73
CA GLN A 18 -3.28 6.92 -14.67
C GLN A 18 -3.78 5.56 -15.16
N ARG A 19 -3.39 4.51 -14.44
CA ARG A 19 -3.79 3.13 -14.76
C ARG A 19 -4.79 2.64 -13.74
N THR A 20 -5.79 1.90 -14.20
CA THR A 20 -6.81 1.29 -13.34
C THR A 20 -6.80 -0.24 -13.43
N ASP A 21 -5.91 -0.80 -14.25
CA ASP A 21 -5.88 -2.21 -14.60
C ASP A 21 -4.62 -2.95 -14.13
N TYR A 22 -3.76 -2.28 -13.34
CA TYR A 22 -2.51 -2.90 -12.88
C TYR A 22 -2.78 -3.99 -11.85
N TYR A 23 -2.22 -5.16 -12.12
CA TYR A 23 -2.21 -6.27 -11.17
C TYR A 23 -0.76 -6.66 -10.84
N PRO A 24 -0.35 -6.64 -9.58
CA PRO A 24 1.02 -7.02 -9.21
C PRO A 24 1.20 -8.53 -9.23
N HIS A 25 1.99 -9.02 -10.19
CA HIS A 25 2.22 -10.47 -10.32
C HIS A 25 2.86 -11.09 -9.08
N TRP A 26 3.65 -10.32 -8.33
CA TRP A 26 4.28 -10.81 -7.11
C TRP A 26 3.24 -11.23 -6.05
N LEU A 27 2.02 -10.74 -6.14
CA LEU A 27 0.93 -11.12 -5.22
C LEU A 27 0.50 -12.57 -5.42
N ASP A 28 0.72 -13.13 -6.61
CA ASP A 28 0.43 -14.53 -6.90
C ASP A 28 1.57 -15.47 -6.57
N ASN A 29 2.69 -14.95 -6.06
CA ASN A 29 3.89 -15.74 -5.79
C ASN A 29 4.43 -15.46 -4.39
N LEU A 30 3.53 -15.44 -3.39
CA LEU A 30 3.91 -15.23 -1.99
C LEU A 30 4.52 -16.49 -1.39
N ALA A 31 5.63 -16.35 -0.66
CA ALA A 31 6.14 -17.43 0.17
C ALA A 31 5.13 -17.72 1.28
N ASP A 32 5.04 -18.96 1.74
CA ASP A 32 4.09 -19.35 2.79
C ASP A 32 4.28 -18.52 4.06
N ASP A 33 5.52 -18.18 4.39
CA ASP A 33 5.89 -17.39 5.57
C ASP A 33 6.19 -15.93 5.25
N VAL A 34 5.65 -15.40 4.17
CA VAL A 34 5.80 -13.99 3.78
C VAL A 34 5.41 -13.06 4.92
N THR A 35 6.10 -11.94 5.02
CA THR A 35 5.76 -10.88 5.97
C THR A 35 5.49 -9.56 5.24
N MET A 36 4.66 -8.72 5.86
CA MET A 36 4.38 -7.38 5.34
C MET A 36 4.38 -6.38 6.47
N GLU A 37 5.11 -5.29 6.28
CA GLU A 37 5.13 -4.14 7.18
C GLU A 37 5.05 -2.86 6.36
N GLY A 38 4.74 -1.75 7.02
CA GLY A 38 4.70 -0.47 6.34
C GLY A 38 4.01 0.62 7.16
N SER A 39 3.91 1.78 6.54
CA SER A 39 3.48 3.00 7.23
C SER A 39 2.00 3.02 7.65
N VAL A 40 1.15 2.19 7.02
CA VAL A 40 -0.28 2.12 7.37
C VAL A 40 -0.58 0.94 8.29
N ILE A 41 0.42 0.13 8.62
CA ILE A 41 0.29 -1.11 9.39
C ILE A 41 1.06 -0.96 10.70
N ASP A 42 0.42 -1.26 11.81
CA ASP A 42 1.10 -1.37 13.10
C ASP A 42 1.58 -2.81 13.28
N GLY A 43 2.91 -2.99 13.34
CA GLY A 43 3.50 -4.31 13.44
C GLY A 43 3.69 -5.00 12.08
N VAL A 44 3.56 -6.32 12.07
CA VAL A 44 3.87 -7.16 10.90
C VAL A 44 2.71 -8.12 10.65
N VAL A 45 2.22 -8.14 9.42
CA VAL A 45 1.26 -9.15 8.95
C VAL A 45 2.06 -10.37 8.47
N ARG A 46 1.72 -11.56 8.95
CA ARG A 46 2.49 -12.78 8.70
C ARG A 46 1.67 -13.84 7.99
N GLY A 47 2.29 -14.47 7.00
CA GLY A 47 1.72 -15.58 6.26
C GLY A 47 1.00 -15.18 4.99
N ALA A 48 1.07 -16.05 3.98
CA ALA A 48 0.55 -15.77 2.66
C ALA A 48 -0.95 -15.47 2.66
N GLU A 49 -1.72 -16.22 3.43
CA GLU A 49 -3.17 -16.03 3.50
C GLU A 49 -3.54 -14.65 4.06
N ASP A 50 -2.92 -14.26 5.17
CA ASP A 50 -3.21 -12.99 5.83
C ASP A 50 -2.74 -11.80 4.99
N VAL A 51 -1.53 -11.88 4.44
CA VAL A 51 -1.00 -10.83 3.56
C VAL A 51 -1.92 -10.65 2.35
N ARG A 52 -2.34 -11.74 1.73
CA ARG A 52 -3.26 -11.68 0.59
C ARG A 52 -4.60 -11.07 0.96
N THR A 53 -5.14 -11.43 2.11
CA THR A 53 -6.43 -10.90 2.58
C THR A 53 -6.38 -9.38 2.74
N VAL A 54 -5.34 -8.87 3.40
CA VAL A 54 -5.15 -7.43 3.60
C VAL A 54 -4.97 -6.72 2.26
N LEU A 55 -4.07 -7.22 1.41
CA LEU A 55 -3.75 -6.58 0.15
C LEU A 55 -4.91 -6.60 -0.84
N SER A 56 -5.70 -7.66 -0.84
CA SER A 56 -6.85 -7.77 -1.74
C SER A 56 -7.87 -6.66 -1.50
N TYR A 57 -8.06 -6.27 -0.26
CA TYR A 57 -8.92 -5.12 0.05
C TYR A 57 -8.19 -3.79 -0.16
N ALA A 58 -6.94 -3.68 0.32
CA ALA A 58 -6.19 -2.42 0.22
C ALA A 58 -6.10 -1.92 -1.22
N ARG A 59 -5.92 -2.82 -2.17
CA ARG A 59 -5.84 -2.48 -3.59
C ARG A 59 -7.12 -1.83 -4.12
N THR A 60 -8.27 -2.15 -3.55
CA THR A 60 -9.55 -1.57 -3.97
C THR A 60 -9.69 -0.10 -3.59
N LEU A 61 -8.87 0.40 -2.68
CA LEU A 61 -8.93 1.78 -2.22
C LEU A 61 -8.30 2.76 -3.19
N TYR A 62 -7.33 2.31 -3.99
CA TYR A 62 -6.69 3.16 -4.99
C TYR A 62 -7.63 3.43 -6.16
N GLU A 63 -7.83 4.69 -6.48
CA GLU A 63 -8.68 5.09 -7.60
C GLU A 63 -7.99 4.91 -8.95
N HIS A 64 -6.66 4.97 -8.94
CA HIS A 64 -5.79 4.72 -10.08
C HIS A 64 -4.36 4.53 -9.58
N GLN A 65 -3.43 4.21 -10.47
CA GLN A 65 -2.00 4.22 -10.19
C GLN A 65 -1.27 4.94 -11.31
N ASP A 66 -0.42 5.89 -10.95
CA ASP A 66 0.47 6.61 -11.86
C ASP A 66 1.90 6.29 -11.44
N PHE A 67 2.60 5.44 -12.21
CA PHE A 67 3.92 4.94 -11.83
C PHE A 67 5.00 5.96 -12.11
N ILE A 68 5.78 6.28 -11.08
CA ILE A 68 7.04 7.03 -11.19
C ILE A 68 8.14 6.06 -11.64
N HIS A 69 8.17 4.88 -11.01
CA HIS A 69 9.10 3.82 -11.36
C HIS A 69 8.51 2.46 -10.97
N ILE A 70 8.74 1.47 -11.80
CA ILE A 70 8.39 0.09 -11.53
C ILE A 70 9.48 -0.77 -12.15
N GLY A 71 10.09 -1.66 -11.37
CA GLY A 71 11.16 -2.52 -11.89
C GLY A 71 12.10 -3.04 -10.83
N ALA A 72 13.31 -3.39 -11.25
CA ALA A 72 14.32 -4.01 -10.41
C ALA A 72 14.77 -3.11 -9.26
N TYR A 73 15.01 -3.71 -8.12
CA TYR A 73 15.56 -3.08 -6.93
C TYR A 73 16.64 -4.01 -6.36
N ALA A 74 17.84 -3.46 -6.09
CA ALA A 74 19.00 -4.25 -5.70
C ALA A 74 19.27 -5.40 -6.71
N GLU A 75 19.75 -6.54 -6.26
CA GLU A 75 20.10 -7.65 -7.17
C GLU A 75 18.86 -8.44 -7.63
N ASN A 76 17.97 -8.77 -6.70
CA ASN A 76 16.90 -9.75 -6.98
C ASN A 76 15.52 -9.26 -6.58
N ASP A 77 15.38 -8.00 -6.17
CA ASP A 77 14.14 -7.47 -5.62
C ASP A 77 13.43 -6.57 -6.63
N PHE A 78 12.26 -6.10 -6.26
CA PHE A 78 11.38 -5.36 -7.14
C PHE A 78 10.79 -4.18 -6.39
N VAL A 79 10.59 -3.06 -7.08
CA VAL A 79 10.02 -1.86 -6.48
C VAL A 79 8.89 -1.32 -7.35
N GLU A 80 7.84 -0.86 -6.67
CA GLU A 80 6.75 -0.09 -7.25
C GLU A 80 6.71 1.26 -6.56
N ASP A 81 6.94 2.32 -7.33
CA ASP A 81 6.86 3.70 -6.86
C ASP A 81 5.77 4.40 -7.65
N TYR A 82 4.63 4.71 -7.02
CA TYR A 82 3.49 5.27 -7.71
C TYR A 82 2.73 6.28 -6.86
N THR A 83 1.96 7.10 -7.56
CA THR A 83 1.00 8.01 -6.94
C THR A 83 -0.42 7.56 -7.27
N SER A 84 -1.37 7.97 -6.45
CA SER A 84 -2.78 7.62 -6.57
C SER A 84 -3.64 8.67 -5.86
N THR A 85 -4.92 8.41 -5.81
CA THR A 85 -5.85 9.08 -4.90
C THR A 85 -6.69 8.02 -4.17
N VAL A 86 -7.02 8.31 -2.93
CA VAL A 86 -7.93 7.51 -2.11
C VAL A 86 -8.97 8.47 -1.55
N ARG A 87 -10.24 8.24 -1.88
CA ARG A 87 -11.33 9.17 -1.53
C ARG A 87 -11.03 10.60 -1.99
N GLY A 88 -10.42 10.73 -3.17
CA GLY A 88 -10.02 12.01 -3.73
C GLY A 88 -8.76 12.62 -3.14
N GLU A 89 -8.19 12.05 -2.08
CA GLU A 89 -6.98 12.57 -1.44
C GLU A 89 -5.73 12.01 -2.09
N PRO A 90 -4.77 12.88 -2.49
CA PRO A 90 -3.51 12.40 -3.05
C PRO A 90 -2.72 11.55 -2.06
N ILE A 91 -2.19 10.45 -2.56
CA ILE A 91 -1.37 9.51 -1.81
C ILE A 91 -0.28 8.97 -2.72
N ALA A 92 0.86 8.68 -2.17
CA ALA A 92 1.92 7.98 -2.90
C ALA A 92 2.41 6.79 -2.08
N ASN A 93 2.92 5.79 -2.78
CA ASN A 93 3.41 4.57 -2.16
C ASN A 93 4.72 4.14 -2.81
N ILE A 94 5.65 3.72 -1.97
CA ILE A 94 6.82 2.96 -2.42
C ILE A 94 6.72 1.59 -1.78
N ALA A 95 6.46 0.58 -2.60
CA ALA A 95 6.38 -0.81 -2.18
C ALA A 95 7.63 -1.54 -2.65
N VAL A 96 8.37 -2.13 -1.72
CA VAL A 96 9.53 -2.95 -2.03
C VAL A 96 9.17 -4.41 -1.80
N VAL A 97 9.40 -5.22 -2.82
CA VAL A 97 9.14 -6.65 -2.82
C VAL A 97 10.49 -7.35 -2.72
N TYR A 98 10.80 -7.89 -1.55
CA TYR A 98 12.02 -8.66 -1.31
C TYR A 98 11.73 -10.13 -1.61
N ARG A 99 12.58 -10.73 -2.46
CA ARG A 99 12.39 -12.11 -2.92
C ARG A 99 13.34 -13.06 -2.22
N ASN A 100 12.90 -14.30 -2.06
CA ASN A 100 13.75 -15.38 -1.58
C ASN A 100 14.53 -16.04 -2.74
N ALA A 101 15.31 -17.07 -2.44
CA ALA A 101 16.15 -17.75 -3.43
C ALA A 101 15.33 -18.43 -4.55
N GLU A 102 14.07 -18.77 -4.27
CA GLU A 102 13.16 -19.36 -5.26
C GLU A 102 12.41 -18.31 -6.07
N GLY A 103 12.69 -17.02 -5.86
CA GLY A 103 12.02 -15.94 -6.54
C GLY A 103 10.64 -15.59 -6.00
N GLN A 104 10.25 -16.18 -4.88
CA GLN A 104 8.97 -15.86 -4.24
C GLN A 104 9.08 -14.57 -3.44
N THR A 105 7.95 -13.88 -3.29
CA THR A 105 7.83 -12.71 -2.43
C THR A 105 7.97 -13.13 -0.97
N GLN A 106 9.05 -12.70 -0.31
CA GLN A 106 9.36 -13.08 1.07
C GLN A 106 9.02 -11.98 2.07
N HIS A 107 9.30 -10.73 1.72
CA HIS A 107 8.97 -9.57 2.55
C HIS A 107 8.40 -8.47 1.68
N LEU A 108 7.38 -7.80 2.21
CA LEU A 108 6.82 -6.60 1.60
C LEU A 108 7.01 -5.44 2.57
N VAL A 109 7.57 -4.35 2.07
CA VAL A 109 7.66 -3.09 2.81
C VAL A 109 6.90 -2.04 2.01
N VAL A 110 5.82 -1.51 2.59
CA VAL A 110 4.85 -0.67 1.89
C VAL A 110 4.77 0.67 2.60
N ASN A 111 5.37 1.71 2.01
CA ASN A 111 5.49 3.01 2.66
C ASN A 111 4.72 4.08 1.89
N HIS A 112 3.60 4.46 2.47
CA HIS A 112 2.74 5.52 1.94
C HIS A 112 3.12 6.87 2.52
N ARG A 113 2.76 7.93 1.80
CA ARG A 113 2.90 9.33 2.21
C ARG A 113 1.80 10.17 1.56
N PRO A 114 1.42 11.37 2.03
CA PRO A 114 1.89 12.04 3.25
C PRO A 114 1.12 11.54 4.49
N LEU A 115 1.45 12.08 5.66
CA LEU A 115 0.90 11.60 6.93
C LEU A 115 -0.63 11.53 6.95
N HIS A 116 -1.32 12.59 6.52
CA HIS A 116 -2.78 12.59 6.56
C HIS A 116 -3.39 11.50 5.68
N ALA A 117 -2.77 11.19 4.54
CA ALA A 117 -3.22 10.12 3.65
C ALA A 117 -2.93 8.75 4.26
N VAL A 118 -1.79 8.58 4.95
CA VAL A 118 -1.48 7.36 5.70
C VAL A 118 -2.55 7.09 6.76
N LEU A 119 -2.92 8.11 7.52
CA LEU A 119 -3.94 7.95 8.56
C LEU A 119 -5.31 7.62 7.96
N LEU A 120 -5.68 8.26 6.86
CA LEU A 120 -6.93 7.94 6.15
C LEU A 120 -6.93 6.50 5.67
N PHE A 121 -5.86 6.08 5.01
CA PHE A 121 -5.75 4.73 4.44
C PHE A 121 -5.84 3.66 5.54
N SER A 122 -5.07 3.85 6.61
CA SER A 122 -5.08 2.92 7.75
C SER A 122 -6.47 2.85 8.41
N ARG A 123 -7.14 4.00 8.56
CA ARG A 123 -8.50 4.04 9.12
C ARG A 123 -9.49 3.29 8.25
N LEU A 124 -9.43 3.45 6.93
CA LEU A 124 -10.32 2.74 6.01
C LEU A 124 -10.12 1.23 6.07
N LEU A 125 -8.87 0.77 6.18
CA LEU A 125 -8.57 -0.63 6.39
C LEU A 125 -9.13 -1.11 7.74
N GLY A 126 -8.94 -0.32 8.78
CA GLY A 126 -9.46 -0.66 10.12
C GLY A 126 -10.98 -0.76 10.16
N GLU A 127 -11.68 0.11 9.46
CA GLU A 127 -13.14 0.06 9.34
C GLU A 127 -13.60 -1.20 8.62
N HIS A 128 -12.93 -1.55 7.51
CA HIS A 128 -13.27 -2.76 6.77
C HIS A 128 -13.06 -4.03 7.58
N PHE A 129 -11.94 -4.09 8.31
CA PHE A 129 -11.57 -5.27 9.08
C PHE A 129 -12.06 -5.24 10.52
N ALA A 130 -12.91 -4.27 10.88
CA ALA A 130 -13.48 -4.16 12.23
C ALA A 130 -14.16 -5.47 12.63
N GLY A 131 -13.92 -5.91 13.88
CA GLY A 131 -14.47 -7.16 14.39
C GLY A 131 -13.73 -8.41 13.94
N THR A 132 -12.65 -8.27 13.15
CA THR A 132 -11.79 -9.39 12.75
C THR A 132 -10.43 -9.29 13.42
N ARG A 133 -9.63 -10.36 13.34
CA ARG A 133 -8.27 -10.35 13.88
C ARG A 133 -7.35 -9.35 13.18
N PHE A 134 -7.69 -8.92 11.96
CA PHE A 134 -6.90 -7.97 11.20
C PHE A 134 -6.99 -6.54 11.73
N ALA A 135 -8.04 -6.23 12.49
CA ALA A 135 -8.23 -4.87 13.03
C ALA A 135 -7.04 -4.38 13.86
N GLN A 136 -6.29 -5.30 14.47
CA GLN A 136 -5.11 -4.98 15.29
C GLN A 136 -4.00 -4.24 14.53
N TYR A 137 -3.98 -4.36 13.20
CA TYR A 137 -2.90 -3.79 12.39
C TYR A 137 -3.15 -2.35 11.96
N PHE A 138 -4.33 -1.80 12.19
CA PHE A 138 -4.72 -0.53 11.60
C PHE A 138 -5.10 0.50 12.66
N ALA A 139 -5.06 1.79 12.24
CA ALA A 139 -5.44 2.88 13.12
C ALA A 139 -6.87 2.68 13.63
N ALA A 140 -7.06 2.85 14.93
CA ALA A 140 -8.37 2.80 15.52
C ALA A 140 -9.22 3.98 15.00
N PRO A 141 -10.56 3.81 14.87
CA PRO A 141 -11.42 4.93 14.58
C PRO A 141 -11.27 5.99 15.69
N PRO A 142 -11.48 7.29 15.35
CA PRO A 142 -11.44 8.33 16.36
C PRO A 142 -12.37 7.98 17.52
N PRO A 143 -11.99 8.29 18.78
CA PRO A 143 -12.87 8.04 19.90
C PRO A 143 -14.20 8.78 19.67
N ASP A 144 -15.30 8.13 20.06
CA ASP A 144 -16.62 8.74 20.03
C ASP A 144 -16.59 9.96 20.94
N THR A 145 -16.81 11.15 20.35
CA THR A 145 -16.79 12.41 21.09
C THR A 145 -18.17 12.79 21.61
N HIS A 146 -19.18 11.95 21.41
CA HIS A 146 -20.48 12.19 22.00
C HIS A 146 -20.46 11.85 23.48
N HIS A 147 -20.30 12.90 24.28
CA HIS A 147 -20.50 12.79 25.71
C HIS A 147 -21.93 13.21 26.02
N ASP A 148 -22.65 12.33 26.63
CA ASP A 148 -23.96 12.69 27.18
C ASP A 148 -23.79 13.65 28.36
#